data_50436907d9780db7039061273213d7f3
#
_entry.id   50436907d9780db7039061273213d7f3
#
_cell.length_a   1.000
_cell.length_b   1.000
_cell.length_c   1.000
_cell.angle_alpha   90.00
_cell.angle_beta   90.00
_cell.angle_gamma   90.00
#
_symmetry.space_group_name_H-M   'P 1'
#
loop_
_entity.id
_entity.type
_entity.pdbx_description
1 polymer ?
#
loop_
_entity_poly.entity_id
_entity_poly.type
_entity_poly.pdbx_seq_one_letter_code
_entity_poly.pdbx_strand_id
1 'polypeptide(L)'
;MKNQLIFLLSFLPLMLNLSCNKNDTSYPNMGVLYNSKGNHDEKPEGEKLLTDTTPAPDSRQITGKLNAMSNADLFQFALTCGNQGNYSEALMAYHTILERDKNYPDIYYYQGLLYRDMGLLDEAICAFQTAITQNPDSAEAHYNLGYAYRCKGLHHEAIPHYQKSLALLPEDKAKQKASVHYNLGFSYFSHGLIDDAISEFNKALAYKPKDREIHQKLGIAYTAKGWTGKAKDEFSRYHEDNKPVKKIP
;
A
#
# COMPACT_ATOMS: atom_id res chain seq x y z
N MET A 1 20.83 9.63 15.37
CA MET A 1 19.40 9.22 15.39
C MET A 1 18.45 10.38 15.67
N LYS A 2 18.57 11.14 16.77
CA LYS A 2 17.71 12.32 17.02
C LYS A 2 17.79 13.40 15.94
N ASN A 3 18.93 13.59 15.28
CA ASN A 3 19.13 14.64 14.27
C ASN A 3 18.48 14.32 12.90
N GLN A 4 18.31 13.05 12.51
CA GLN A 4 17.60 12.69 11.27
C GLN A 4 16.09 12.84 11.44
N LEU A 5 15.55 12.50 12.61
CA LEU A 5 14.14 12.71 12.91
C LEU A 5 13.80 14.21 13.00
N ILE A 6 14.71 15.02 13.54
CA ILE A 6 14.56 16.48 13.62
C ILE A 6 14.62 17.12 12.23
N PHE A 7 15.46 16.58 11.31
CA PHE A 7 15.55 17.07 9.95
C PHE A 7 14.28 16.74 9.13
N LEU A 8 13.73 15.52 9.29
CA LEU A 8 12.42 15.15 8.75
C LEU A 8 11.30 16.01 9.33
N LEU A 9 11.33 16.31 10.64
CA LEU A 9 10.34 17.16 11.29
C LEU A 9 10.47 18.64 10.92
N SER A 10 11.65 19.14 10.52
CA SER A 10 11.82 20.53 10.05
C SER A 10 11.33 20.76 8.61
N PHE A 11 11.26 19.71 7.78
CA PHE A 11 10.65 19.73 6.44
C PHE A 11 9.16 19.36 6.44
N LEU A 12 8.68 18.68 7.50
CA LEU A 12 7.27 18.33 7.66
C LEU A 12 6.31 19.54 7.52
N PRO A 13 6.58 20.73 8.09
CA PRO A 13 5.69 21.88 7.94
C PRO A 13 5.61 22.43 6.51
N LEU A 14 6.65 22.26 5.67
CA LEU A 14 6.60 22.63 4.26
C LEU A 14 5.82 21.61 3.42
N MET A 15 5.81 20.33 3.85
CA MET A 15 5.05 19.26 3.22
C MET A 15 3.57 19.26 3.65
N LEU A 16 3.26 19.72 4.88
CA LEU A 16 1.90 19.79 5.44
C LEU A 16 1.03 20.90 4.87
N ASN A 17 1.58 21.83 4.07
CA ASN A 17 0.79 22.79 3.30
C ASN A 17 0.19 22.21 2.01
N LEU A 18 0.29 20.89 1.80
CA LEU A 18 -0.59 20.15 0.91
C LEU A 18 -1.99 20.08 1.55
N SER A 19 -2.67 21.23 1.62
CA SER A 19 -4.10 21.23 1.91
C SER A 19 -4.74 20.31 0.87
N CYS A 20 -5.53 19.34 1.33
CA CYS A 20 -6.46 18.56 0.50
C CYS A 20 -7.43 19.52 -0.18
N ASN A 21 -6.98 20.23 -1.19
CA ASN A 21 -7.79 21.18 -1.93
C ASN A 21 -8.38 20.49 -3.17
N LYS A 22 -9.69 20.47 -3.23
CA LYS A 22 -10.58 19.64 -4.05
C LYS A 22 -10.69 20.05 -5.53
N ASN A 23 -9.69 20.54 -6.22
CA ASN A 23 -9.84 20.85 -7.65
C ASN A 23 -8.50 20.69 -8.38
N ASP A 24 -8.29 19.58 -9.11
CA ASP A 24 -7.82 19.58 -10.51
C ASP A 24 -7.73 18.15 -11.10
N THR A 25 -8.07 18.02 -12.38
CA THR A 25 -8.18 16.72 -13.07
C THR A 25 -7.31 16.66 -14.32
N SER A 26 -6.63 15.54 -14.56
CA SER A 26 -6.32 14.86 -15.83
C SER A 26 -4.90 14.33 -16.01
N TYR A 27 -4.70 12.95 -16.11
CA TYR A 27 -3.46 12.36 -16.65
C TYR A 27 -3.61 10.93 -17.20
N PRO A 28 -2.81 10.57 -18.23
CA PRO A 28 -2.83 9.23 -18.81
C PRO A 28 -1.85 8.25 -18.14
N ASN A 29 -2.23 7.00 -18.22
CA ASN A 29 -1.71 5.79 -17.60
C ASN A 29 -0.33 5.38 -18.12
N MET A 30 0.65 5.17 -17.25
CA MET A 30 1.84 4.35 -17.54
C MET A 30 2.10 3.40 -16.38
N GLY A 31 1.72 2.14 -16.61
CA GLY A 31 1.97 1.05 -15.65
C GLY A 31 3.46 0.77 -15.50
N VAL A 32 4.00 1.04 -14.32
CA VAL A 32 5.31 0.54 -13.89
C VAL A 32 5.08 -0.43 -12.75
N LEU A 33 5.54 -1.66 -12.96
CA LEU A 33 5.46 -2.77 -12.02
C LEU A 33 6.26 -2.43 -10.75
N TYR A 34 5.57 -1.97 -9.72
CA TYR A 34 6.10 -2.07 -8.36
C TYR A 34 5.95 -3.53 -7.94
N ASN A 35 7.07 -4.24 -7.94
CA ASN A 35 7.11 -5.65 -7.57
C ASN A 35 7.08 -5.74 -6.05
N SER A 36 5.89 -5.69 -5.45
CA SER A 36 5.71 -5.94 -4.01
C SER A 36 5.94 -7.43 -3.75
N LYS A 37 7.20 -7.80 -3.54
CA LYS A 37 7.53 -9.02 -2.81
C LYS A 37 7.33 -8.72 -1.33
N GLY A 38 6.20 -9.09 -0.80
CA GLY A 38 5.97 -9.03 0.64
C GLY A 38 4.55 -9.46 0.97
N ASN A 39 4.41 -10.56 1.67
CA ASN A 39 3.24 -10.88 2.46
C ASN A 39 3.13 -9.81 3.55
N HIS A 40 2.15 -8.91 3.44
CA HIS A 40 2.01 -7.77 4.34
C HIS A 40 0.83 -7.96 5.30
N ASP A 41 0.92 -8.98 6.15
CA ASP A 41 0.10 -9.11 7.36
C ASP A 41 0.93 -9.13 8.66
N GLU A 42 2.25 -8.91 8.57
CA GLU A 42 3.07 -8.72 9.77
C GLU A 42 3.11 -7.23 10.12
N LYS A 43 2.65 -6.92 11.35
CA LYS A 43 3.00 -5.68 12.04
C LYS A 43 4.51 -5.49 11.90
N PRO A 44 5.02 -4.30 11.62
CA PRO A 44 6.45 -4.06 11.71
C PRO A 44 6.89 -4.34 13.15
N GLU A 45 7.46 -5.51 13.37
CA GLU A 45 8.23 -5.77 14.58
C GLU A 45 9.42 -4.82 14.59
N GLY A 46 9.62 -4.25 15.74
CA GLY A 46 10.53 -3.18 16.09
C GLY A 46 11.88 -3.20 15.37
N GLU A 47 12.29 -1.97 15.04
CA GLU A 47 13.64 -1.46 14.86
C GLU A 47 14.75 -2.51 14.76
N LYS A 48 15.05 -2.95 13.53
CA LYS A 48 16.38 -3.41 13.22
C LYS A 48 17.27 -2.19 13.02
N LEU A 49 18.01 -1.87 14.05
CA LEU A 49 19.06 -0.87 14.06
C LEU A 49 20.10 -1.21 12.98
N LEU A 50 19.95 -0.62 11.78
CA LEU A 50 21.02 -0.61 10.79
C LEU A 50 22.07 0.40 11.26
N THR A 51 23.10 -0.12 11.91
CA THR A 51 24.33 0.63 12.15
C THR A 51 25.14 0.72 10.86
N ASP A 52 24.69 1.53 9.92
CA ASP A 52 25.52 1.95 8.80
C ASP A 52 26.14 3.31 9.16
N THR A 53 27.43 3.30 9.43
CA THR A 53 28.23 4.46 9.91
C THR A 53 28.75 5.30 8.75
N THR A 54 28.11 5.28 7.58
CA THR A 54 28.44 6.24 6.52
C THR A 54 27.85 7.60 6.92
N PRO A 55 28.65 8.68 6.96
CA PRO A 55 28.11 10.01 7.24
C PRO A 55 27.08 10.34 6.16
N ALA A 56 25.90 10.78 6.60
CA ALA A 56 24.84 11.21 5.68
C ALA A 56 25.42 12.28 4.73
N PRO A 57 25.24 12.13 3.41
CA PRO A 57 25.77 13.10 2.46
C PRO A 57 25.23 14.50 2.78
N ASP A 58 26.07 15.53 2.65
CA ASP A 58 25.69 16.91 2.91
C ASP A 58 24.43 17.26 2.09
N SER A 59 23.37 17.66 2.77
CA SER A 59 22.07 17.98 2.15
C SER A 59 22.16 18.96 0.98
N ARG A 60 23.18 19.86 1.00
CA ARG A 60 23.46 20.78 -0.10
C ARG A 60 23.97 20.07 -1.34
N GLN A 61 24.78 19.02 -1.18
CA GLN A 61 25.30 18.22 -2.30
C GLN A 61 24.18 17.42 -2.98
N ILE A 62 23.28 16.83 -2.19
CA ILE A 62 22.11 16.10 -2.72
C ILE A 62 21.21 17.05 -3.48
N THR A 63 20.85 18.20 -2.91
CA THR A 63 19.99 19.20 -3.56
C THR A 63 20.60 19.71 -4.87
N GLY A 64 21.90 19.98 -4.90
CA GLY A 64 22.62 20.39 -6.13
C GLY A 64 22.54 19.32 -7.23
N LYS A 65 22.72 18.03 -6.86
CA LYS A 65 22.59 16.91 -7.79
C LYS A 65 21.15 16.78 -8.33
N LEU A 66 20.14 16.85 -7.46
CA LEU A 66 18.75 16.73 -7.86
C LEU A 66 18.34 17.88 -8.80
N ASN A 67 18.79 19.09 -8.54
CA ASN A 67 18.49 20.25 -9.38
C ASN A 67 19.08 20.16 -10.79
N ALA A 68 20.13 19.38 -11.00
CA ALA A 68 20.74 19.15 -12.31
C ALA A 68 20.04 18.06 -13.14
N MET A 69 19.18 17.25 -12.53
CA MET A 69 18.51 16.12 -13.19
C MET A 69 17.22 16.59 -13.90
N SER A 70 16.82 15.88 -14.97
CA SER A 70 15.51 16.05 -15.56
C SER A 70 14.39 15.51 -14.66
N ASN A 71 13.13 15.88 -14.86
CA ASN A 71 12.01 15.33 -14.10
C ASN A 71 11.89 13.82 -14.27
N ALA A 72 12.17 13.29 -15.47
CA ALA A 72 12.16 11.85 -15.72
C ALA A 72 13.26 11.12 -14.94
N ASP A 73 14.48 11.68 -14.92
CA ASP A 73 15.59 11.09 -14.17
C ASP A 73 15.35 11.18 -12.65
N LEU A 74 14.80 12.30 -12.17
CA LEU A 74 14.38 12.47 -10.77
C LEU A 74 13.35 11.44 -10.36
N PHE A 75 12.37 11.17 -11.24
CA PHE A 75 11.35 10.18 -10.98
C PHE A 75 11.95 8.76 -10.85
N GLN A 76 12.83 8.37 -11.77
CA GLN A 76 13.52 7.08 -11.70
C GLN A 76 14.46 6.99 -10.49
N PHE A 77 15.14 8.08 -10.16
CA PHE A 77 15.96 8.16 -8.94
C PHE A 77 15.11 7.98 -7.68
N ALA A 78 13.96 8.64 -7.59
CA ALA A 78 13.05 8.51 -6.47
C ALA A 78 12.51 7.07 -6.31
N LEU A 79 12.12 6.42 -7.42
CA LEU A 79 11.72 5.01 -7.40
C LEU A 79 12.84 4.09 -6.90
N THR A 80 14.07 4.33 -7.35
CA THR A 80 15.23 3.55 -6.93
C THR A 80 15.51 3.73 -5.44
N CYS A 81 15.51 4.97 -4.96
CA CYS A 81 15.70 5.29 -3.55
C CYS A 81 14.60 4.68 -2.68
N GLY A 82 13.33 4.76 -3.11
CA GLY A 82 12.21 4.15 -2.40
C GLY A 82 12.37 2.63 -2.25
N ASN A 83 12.76 1.94 -3.33
CA ASN A 83 13.02 0.50 -3.31
C ASN A 83 14.20 0.09 -2.41
N GLN A 84 15.14 0.99 -2.17
CA GLN A 84 16.30 0.78 -1.28
C GLN A 84 16.02 1.19 0.18
N GLY A 85 14.84 1.72 0.46
CA GLY A 85 14.50 2.25 1.79
C GLY A 85 15.04 3.66 2.07
N ASN A 86 15.65 4.32 1.08
CA ASN A 86 16.14 5.70 1.17
C ASN A 86 14.99 6.69 0.96
N TYR A 87 13.98 6.61 1.82
CA TYR A 87 12.71 7.33 1.66
C TYR A 87 12.86 8.85 1.65
N SER A 88 13.79 9.41 2.43
CA SER A 88 14.05 10.86 2.47
C SER A 88 14.53 11.40 1.12
N GLU A 89 15.45 10.70 0.47
CA GLU A 89 15.97 11.09 -0.85
C GLU A 89 14.89 10.95 -1.93
N ALA A 90 14.07 9.89 -1.86
CA ALA A 90 12.94 9.71 -2.75
C ALA A 90 11.92 10.85 -2.63
N LEU A 91 11.55 11.23 -1.40
CA LEU A 91 10.64 12.35 -1.16
C LEU A 91 11.22 13.69 -1.62
N MET A 92 12.52 13.93 -1.40
CA MET A 92 13.20 15.14 -1.92
C MET A 92 13.13 15.21 -3.45
N ALA A 93 13.37 14.10 -4.15
CA ALA A 93 13.28 14.05 -5.60
C ALA A 93 11.85 14.30 -6.10
N TYR A 94 10.82 13.70 -5.49
CA TYR A 94 9.43 14.00 -5.83
C TYR A 94 9.06 15.45 -5.54
N HIS A 95 9.54 16.02 -4.43
CA HIS A 95 9.33 17.44 -4.13
C HIS A 95 9.95 18.33 -5.21
N THR A 96 11.20 18.05 -5.62
CA THR A 96 11.87 18.79 -6.69
C THR A 96 11.10 18.74 -8.01
N ILE A 97 10.48 17.59 -8.34
CA ILE A 97 9.62 17.48 -9.52
C ILE A 97 8.38 18.38 -9.36
N LEU A 98 7.70 18.32 -8.21
CA LEU A 98 6.47 19.10 -7.96
C LEU A 98 6.72 20.61 -7.87
N GLU A 99 7.92 21.06 -7.49
CA GLU A 99 8.31 22.47 -7.57
C GLU A 99 8.37 22.97 -9.02
N ARG A 100 8.76 22.10 -9.96
CA ARG A 100 8.88 22.43 -11.40
C ARG A 100 7.59 22.21 -12.15
N ASP A 101 6.88 21.12 -11.80
CA ASP A 101 5.62 20.73 -12.43
C ASP A 101 4.69 20.13 -11.35
N LYS A 102 3.77 20.96 -10.88
CA LYS A 102 2.81 20.60 -9.82
C LYS A 102 1.87 19.46 -10.23
N ASN A 103 1.78 19.24 -11.52
CA ASN A 103 0.86 18.29 -12.10
C ASN A 103 1.60 17.09 -12.73
N TYR A 104 2.83 16.84 -12.36
CA TYR A 104 3.56 15.69 -12.88
C TYR A 104 2.84 14.37 -12.54
N PRO A 105 2.63 13.48 -13.54
CA PRO A 105 1.79 12.30 -13.37
C PRO A 105 2.25 11.39 -12.23
N ASP A 106 1.27 10.83 -11.52
CA ASP A 106 1.42 9.76 -10.52
C ASP A 106 2.31 10.07 -9.29
N ILE A 107 2.89 11.26 -9.18
CA ILE A 107 3.79 11.60 -8.06
C ILE A 107 3.11 11.37 -6.70
N TYR A 108 1.87 11.85 -6.54
CA TYR A 108 1.15 11.69 -5.27
C TYR A 108 0.85 10.23 -4.95
N TYR A 109 0.62 9.39 -5.96
CA TYR A 109 0.47 7.97 -5.76
C TYR A 109 1.77 7.35 -5.21
N TYR A 110 2.92 7.65 -5.81
CA TYR A 110 4.21 7.14 -5.35
C TYR A 110 4.65 7.72 -4.01
N GLN A 111 4.35 8.97 -3.71
CA GLN A 111 4.52 9.53 -2.37
C GLN A 111 3.67 8.78 -1.34
N GLY A 112 2.42 8.47 -1.69
CA GLY A 112 1.53 7.67 -0.84
C GLY A 112 2.11 6.30 -0.53
N LEU A 113 2.72 5.62 -1.51
CA LEU A 113 3.41 4.35 -1.30
C LEU A 113 4.59 4.51 -0.33
N LEU A 114 5.43 5.55 -0.50
CA LEU A 114 6.55 5.81 0.40
C LEU A 114 6.08 6.09 1.83
N TYR A 115 5.08 6.94 2.00
CA TYR A 115 4.53 7.23 3.33
C TYR A 115 3.95 5.98 4.00
N ARG A 116 3.25 5.13 3.23
CA ARG A 116 2.76 3.84 3.72
C ARG A 116 3.91 2.94 4.20
N ASP A 117 4.97 2.82 3.42
CA ASP A 117 6.13 1.98 3.73
C ASP A 117 6.94 2.54 4.93
N MET A 118 6.88 3.85 5.15
CA MET A 118 7.39 4.51 6.36
C MET A 118 6.46 4.37 7.58
N GLY A 119 5.26 3.82 7.42
CA GLY A 119 4.24 3.75 8.47
C GLY A 119 3.52 5.08 8.76
N LEU A 120 3.75 6.10 7.94
CA LEU A 120 3.12 7.42 8.03
C LEU A 120 1.75 7.38 7.34
N LEU A 121 0.78 6.73 8.00
CA LEU A 121 -0.50 6.38 7.39
C LEU A 121 -1.38 7.60 7.11
N ASP A 122 -1.29 8.67 7.88
CA ASP A 122 -2.05 9.90 7.63
C ASP A 122 -1.57 10.62 6.38
N GLU A 123 -0.26 10.72 6.21
CA GLU A 123 0.38 11.28 5.03
C GLU A 123 0.10 10.42 3.79
N ALA A 124 0.13 9.09 3.94
CA ALA A 124 -0.23 8.17 2.87
C ALA A 124 -1.68 8.35 2.40
N ILE A 125 -2.64 8.47 3.34
CA ILE A 125 -4.04 8.75 3.04
C ILE A 125 -4.19 10.06 2.27
N CYS A 126 -3.56 11.13 2.74
CA CYS A 126 -3.61 12.44 2.06
C CYS A 126 -3.04 12.37 0.64
N ALA A 127 -1.89 11.72 0.46
CA ALA A 127 -1.25 11.55 -0.83
C ALA A 127 -2.11 10.71 -1.80
N PHE A 128 -2.68 9.58 -1.34
CA PHE A 128 -3.58 8.77 -2.19
C PHE A 128 -4.89 9.50 -2.52
N GLN A 129 -5.45 10.28 -1.61
CA GLN A 129 -6.63 11.12 -1.90
C GLN A 129 -6.32 12.15 -2.98
N THR A 130 -5.14 12.78 -2.93
CA THR A 130 -4.68 13.72 -3.97
C THR A 130 -4.50 13.00 -5.30
N ALA A 131 -3.88 11.80 -5.29
CA ALA A 131 -3.73 10.98 -6.49
C ALA A 131 -5.09 10.62 -7.12
N ILE A 132 -6.08 10.24 -6.32
CA ILE A 132 -7.46 9.95 -6.78
C ILE A 132 -8.15 11.22 -7.31
N THR A 133 -7.86 12.38 -6.73
CA THR A 133 -8.41 13.65 -7.26
C THR A 133 -7.87 13.94 -8.66
N GLN A 134 -6.59 13.60 -8.92
CA GLN A 134 -5.98 13.76 -10.25
C GLN A 134 -6.43 12.66 -11.21
N ASN A 135 -6.53 11.41 -10.76
CA ASN A 135 -6.96 10.27 -11.56
C ASN A 135 -8.02 9.44 -10.79
N PRO A 136 -9.32 9.78 -10.92
CA PRO A 136 -10.42 9.10 -10.21
C PRO A 136 -10.61 7.63 -10.60
N ASP A 137 -10.06 7.20 -11.72
CA ASP A 137 -10.19 5.84 -12.24
C ASP A 137 -8.91 4.99 -11.99
N SER A 138 -8.03 5.43 -11.10
CA SER A 138 -6.90 4.60 -10.64
C SER A 138 -7.36 3.54 -9.65
N ALA A 139 -7.49 2.29 -10.13
CA ALA A 139 -7.83 1.14 -9.29
C ALA A 139 -6.79 0.94 -8.16
N GLU A 140 -5.51 1.16 -8.48
CA GLU A 140 -4.39 1.01 -7.57
C GLU A 140 -4.41 2.09 -6.47
N ALA A 141 -4.72 3.34 -6.80
CA ALA A 141 -4.82 4.42 -5.81
C ALA A 141 -5.98 4.16 -4.85
N HIS A 142 -7.14 3.72 -5.35
CA HIS A 142 -8.26 3.31 -4.52
C HIS A 142 -7.90 2.12 -3.61
N TYR A 143 -7.25 1.08 -4.15
CA TYR A 143 -6.80 -0.05 -3.34
C TYR A 143 -5.88 0.40 -2.19
N ASN A 144 -4.86 1.19 -2.50
CA ASN A 144 -3.88 1.63 -1.51
C ASN A 144 -4.47 2.60 -0.48
N LEU A 145 -5.42 3.45 -0.86
CA LEU A 145 -6.17 4.28 0.08
C LEU A 145 -7.00 3.42 1.04
N GLY A 146 -7.74 2.42 0.50
CA GLY A 146 -8.47 1.45 1.32
C GLY A 146 -7.53 0.70 2.27
N TYR A 147 -6.34 0.29 1.80
CA TYR A 147 -5.34 -0.37 2.61
C TYR A 147 -4.81 0.53 3.74
N ALA A 148 -4.51 1.80 3.47
CA ALA A 148 -4.05 2.75 4.47
C ALA A 148 -5.13 2.99 5.56
N TYR A 149 -6.41 3.12 5.17
CA TYR A 149 -7.52 3.19 6.11
C TYR A 149 -7.64 1.92 6.96
N ARG A 150 -7.55 0.73 6.33
CA ARG A 150 -7.57 -0.55 7.05
C ARG A 150 -6.45 -0.64 8.08
N CYS A 151 -5.23 -0.25 7.73
CA CYS A 151 -4.08 -0.24 8.64
C CYS A 151 -4.28 0.71 9.83
N LYS A 152 -5.03 1.79 9.66
CA LYS A 152 -5.46 2.67 10.76
C LYS A 152 -6.62 2.12 11.58
N GLY A 153 -7.20 0.97 11.21
CA GLY A 153 -8.41 0.43 11.83
C GLY A 153 -9.71 1.12 11.39
N LEU A 154 -9.64 2.00 10.40
CA LEU A 154 -10.79 2.72 9.83
C LEU A 154 -11.44 1.85 8.74
N HIS A 155 -12.03 0.73 9.18
CA HIS A 155 -12.55 -0.30 8.28
C HIS A 155 -13.76 0.17 7.48
N HIS A 156 -14.61 1.03 8.06
CA HIS A 156 -15.77 1.59 7.37
C HIS A 156 -15.34 2.46 6.18
N GLU A 157 -14.31 3.26 6.36
CA GLU A 157 -13.74 4.13 5.33
C GLU A 157 -13.00 3.34 4.24
N ALA A 158 -12.40 2.20 4.59
CA ALA A 158 -11.70 1.34 3.64
C ALA A 158 -12.64 0.67 2.62
N ILE A 159 -13.84 0.25 3.06
CA ILE A 159 -14.80 -0.51 2.24
C ILE A 159 -15.11 0.14 0.89
N PRO A 160 -15.56 1.41 0.81
CA PRO A 160 -15.93 2.02 -0.47
C PRO A 160 -14.76 2.13 -1.43
N HIS A 161 -13.53 2.29 -0.93
CA HIS A 161 -12.34 2.35 -1.77
C HIS A 161 -11.99 0.98 -2.35
N TYR A 162 -12.08 -0.10 -1.60
CA TYR A 162 -11.92 -1.45 -2.16
C TYR A 162 -13.00 -1.78 -3.20
N GLN A 163 -14.26 -1.41 -2.94
CA GLN A 163 -15.35 -1.59 -3.92
C GLN A 163 -15.08 -0.81 -5.22
N LYS A 164 -14.63 0.44 -5.12
CA LYS A 164 -14.27 1.24 -6.30
C LYS A 164 -13.08 0.64 -7.04
N SER A 165 -12.06 0.15 -6.34
CA SER A 165 -10.93 -0.55 -6.95
C SER A 165 -11.39 -1.79 -7.74
N LEU A 166 -12.28 -2.63 -7.17
CA LEU A 166 -12.84 -3.78 -7.86
C LEU A 166 -13.60 -3.41 -9.14
N ALA A 167 -14.38 -2.32 -9.08
CA ALA A 167 -15.15 -1.85 -10.23
C ALA A 167 -14.26 -1.34 -11.38
N LEU A 168 -13.05 -0.88 -11.06
CA LEU A 168 -12.09 -0.35 -12.03
C LEU A 168 -11.12 -1.42 -12.55
N LEU A 169 -10.91 -2.52 -11.81
CA LEU A 169 -9.97 -3.57 -12.21
C LEU A 169 -10.49 -4.37 -13.41
N PRO A 170 -9.68 -4.50 -14.48
CA PRO A 170 -10.00 -5.37 -15.60
C PRO A 170 -10.16 -6.85 -15.21
N GLU A 171 -10.86 -7.63 -16.02
CA GLU A 171 -11.15 -9.05 -15.72
C GLU A 171 -9.89 -9.94 -15.70
N ASP A 172 -8.87 -9.61 -16.46
CA ASP A 172 -7.61 -10.34 -16.53
C ASP A 172 -6.71 -10.15 -15.28
N LYS A 173 -7.05 -9.20 -14.40
CA LYS A 173 -6.30 -8.88 -13.17
C LYS A 173 -6.66 -9.78 -11.97
N ALA A 174 -6.76 -11.10 -12.21
CA ALA A 174 -7.20 -12.09 -11.22
C ALA A 174 -6.44 -11.99 -9.87
N LYS A 175 -5.10 -11.85 -9.90
CA LYS A 175 -4.31 -11.74 -8.67
C LYS A 175 -4.64 -10.48 -7.86
N GLN A 176 -4.85 -9.36 -8.55
CA GLN A 176 -5.21 -8.10 -7.91
C GLN A 176 -6.62 -8.19 -7.33
N LYS A 177 -7.59 -8.69 -8.11
CA LYS A 177 -8.96 -8.93 -7.63
C LYS A 177 -8.99 -9.80 -6.38
N ALA A 178 -8.21 -10.89 -6.34
CA ALA A 178 -8.09 -11.73 -5.14
C ALA A 178 -7.64 -10.92 -3.91
N SER A 179 -6.61 -10.08 -4.06
CA SER A 179 -6.10 -9.27 -2.95
C SER A 179 -7.11 -8.21 -2.49
N VAL A 180 -7.84 -7.60 -3.43
CA VAL A 180 -8.88 -6.60 -3.08
C VAL A 180 -10.03 -7.28 -2.36
N HIS A 181 -10.54 -8.42 -2.86
CA HIS A 181 -11.61 -9.19 -2.19
C HIS A 181 -11.19 -9.64 -0.79
N TYR A 182 -9.94 -10.10 -0.61
CA TYR A 182 -9.42 -10.46 0.70
C TYR A 182 -9.44 -9.28 1.68
N ASN A 183 -8.91 -8.10 1.28
CA ASN A 183 -8.87 -6.92 2.14
C ASN A 183 -10.26 -6.33 2.41
N LEU A 184 -11.15 -6.40 1.44
CA LEU A 184 -12.56 -6.03 1.60
C LEU A 184 -13.26 -6.95 2.59
N GLY A 185 -13.07 -8.28 2.46
CA GLY A 185 -13.59 -9.27 3.39
C GLY A 185 -13.07 -9.05 4.81
N PHE A 186 -11.77 -8.75 4.96
CA PHE A 186 -11.17 -8.40 6.25
C PHE A 186 -11.81 -7.14 6.85
N SER A 187 -12.03 -6.10 6.05
CA SER A 187 -12.66 -4.86 6.50
C SER A 187 -14.11 -5.07 6.93
N TYR A 188 -14.87 -5.88 6.18
CA TYR A 188 -16.23 -6.29 6.58
C TYR A 188 -16.22 -7.08 7.89
N PHE A 189 -15.31 -8.05 8.02
CA PHE A 189 -15.19 -8.85 9.25
C PHE A 189 -14.91 -7.97 10.46
N SER A 190 -13.94 -7.07 10.36
CA SER A 190 -13.55 -6.15 11.43
C SER A 190 -14.65 -5.14 11.77
N HIS A 191 -15.52 -4.84 10.80
CA HIS A 191 -16.71 -3.99 11.01
C HIS A 191 -17.94 -4.77 11.52
N GLY A 192 -17.82 -6.08 11.71
CA GLY A 192 -18.89 -6.95 12.21
C GLY A 192 -19.87 -7.46 11.14
N LEU A 193 -19.63 -7.16 9.86
CA LEU A 193 -20.44 -7.59 8.71
C LEU A 193 -19.97 -8.98 8.25
N ILE A 194 -20.25 -10.01 9.06
CA ILE A 194 -19.64 -11.34 8.90
C ILE A 194 -20.11 -12.03 7.62
N ASP A 195 -21.38 -11.85 7.19
CA ASP A 195 -21.89 -12.48 5.96
C ASP A 195 -21.22 -11.90 4.72
N ASP A 196 -21.04 -10.57 4.69
CA ASP A 196 -20.31 -9.90 3.60
C ASP A 196 -18.84 -10.32 3.59
N ALA A 197 -18.20 -10.46 4.75
CA ALA A 197 -16.83 -10.96 4.86
C ALA A 197 -16.70 -12.37 4.28
N ILE A 198 -17.60 -13.30 4.63
CA ILE A 198 -17.61 -14.67 4.09
C ILE A 198 -17.79 -14.63 2.56
N SER A 199 -18.68 -13.79 2.05
CA SER A 199 -18.87 -13.62 0.61
C SER A 199 -17.59 -13.18 -0.09
N GLU A 200 -16.93 -12.16 0.44
CA GLU A 200 -15.71 -11.61 -0.16
C GLU A 200 -14.52 -12.58 -0.07
N PHE A 201 -14.34 -13.30 1.05
CA PHE A 201 -13.31 -14.32 1.15
C PHE A 201 -13.54 -15.47 0.16
N ASN A 202 -14.77 -15.90 -0.08
CA ASN A 202 -15.08 -16.90 -1.10
C ASN A 202 -14.76 -16.39 -2.52
N LYS A 203 -15.03 -15.10 -2.83
CA LYS A 203 -14.65 -14.51 -4.11
C LYS A 203 -13.12 -14.46 -4.24
N ALA A 204 -12.39 -14.15 -3.18
CA ALA A 204 -10.93 -14.19 -3.18
C ALA A 204 -10.40 -15.61 -3.46
N LEU A 205 -11.00 -16.66 -2.86
CA LEU A 205 -10.67 -18.06 -3.11
C LEU A 205 -10.99 -18.50 -4.54
N ALA A 206 -12.00 -17.93 -5.19
CA ALA A 206 -12.27 -18.23 -6.60
C ALA A 206 -11.09 -17.87 -7.50
N TYR A 207 -10.32 -16.83 -7.16
CA TYR A 207 -9.10 -16.43 -7.88
C TYR A 207 -7.84 -17.13 -7.35
N LYS A 208 -7.79 -17.45 -6.03
CA LYS A 208 -6.65 -18.10 -5.38
C LYS A 208 -7.12 -19.28 -4.52
N PRO A 209 -7.48 -20.43 -5.12
CA PRO A 209 -8.10 -21.55 -4.39
C PRO A 209 -7.24 -22.21 -3.30
N LYS A 210 -5.93 -22.01 -3.33
CA LYS A 210 -4.96 -22.58 -2.39
C LYS A 210 -4.31 -21.53 -1.47
N ASP A 211 -4.88 -20.34 -1.38
CA ASP A 211 -4.34 -19.29 -0.53
C ASP A 211 -4.68 -19.58 0.93
N ARG A 212 -3.66 -19.92 1.69
CA ARG A 212 -3.77 -20.33 3.09
C ARG A 212 -4.38 -19.27 3.99
N GLU A 213 -3.96 -18.04 3.82
CA GLU A 213 -4.46 -16.91 4.62
C GLU A 213 -5.95 -16.72 4.42
N ILE A 214 -6.43 -16.83 3.20
CA ILE A 214 -7.86 -16.68 2.90
C ILE A 214 -8.64 -17.82 3.57
N HIS A 215 -8.15 -19.07 3.51
CA HIS A 215 -8.77 -20.19 4.21
C HIS A 215 -8.81 -19.97 5.73
N GLN A 216 -7.73 -19.46 6.32
CA GLN A 216 -7.69 -19.12 7.74
C GLN A 216 -8.75 -18.06 8.11
N LYS A 217 -8.81 -16.95 7.37
CA LYS A 217 -9.76 -15.86 7.64
C LYS A 217 -11.21 -16.32 7.44
N LEU A 218 -11.46 -17.13 6.41
CA LEU A 218 -12.78 -17.72 6.17
C LEU A 218 -13.18 -18.68 7.30
N GLY A 219 -12.26 -19.50 7.78
CA GLY A 219 -12.49 -20.37 8.94
C GLY A 219 -12.84 -19.57 10.21
N ILE A 220 -12.14 -18.45 10.46
CA ILE A 220 -12.45 -17.53 11.56
C ILE A 220 -13.86 -16.91 11.37
N ALA A 221 -14.20 -16.48 10.16
CA ALA A 221 -15.51 -15.91 9.86
C ALA A 221 -16.64 -16.95 10.05
N TYR A 222 -16.45 -18.19 9.62
CA TYR A 222 -17.40 -19.27 9.89
C TYR A 222 -17.54 -19.59 11.39
N THR A 223 -16.44 -19.52 12.14
CA THR A 223 -16.49 -19.68 13.61
C THR A 223 -17.35 -18.58 14.25
N ALA A 224 -17.18 -17.33 13.83
CA ALA A 224 -17.97 -16.20 14.32
C ALA A 224 -19.50 -16.37 14.02
N LYS A 225 -19.84 -17.07 12.94
CA LYS A 225 -21.25 -17.42 12.58
C LYS A 225 -21.73 -18.68 13.29
N GLY A 226 -20.89 -19.39 14.06
CA GLY A 226 -21.24 -20.66 14.67
C GLY A 226 -21.28 -21.86 13.69
N TRP A 227 -20.76 -21.72 12.49
CA TRP A 227 -20.74 -22.76 11.45
C TRP A 227 -19.51 -23.65 11.61
N THR A 228 -19.44 -24.37 12.73
CA THR A 228 -18.28 -25.13 13.20
C THR A 228 -17.78 -26.17 12.20
N GLY A 229 -18.70 -26.84 11.46
CA GLY A 229 -18.33 -27.81 10.41
C GLY A 229 -17.55 -27.15 9.30
N LYS A 230 -18.08 -26.04 8.72
CA LYS A 230 -17.39 -25.29 7.66
C LYS A 230 -16.06 -24.71 8.14
N ALA A 231 -16.03 -24.18 9.38
CA ALA A 231 -14.81 -23.66 9.97
C ALA A 231 -13.71 -24.72 10.04
N LYS A 232 -14.05 -25.96 10.50
CA LYS A 232 -13.11 -27.09 10.55
C LYS A 232 -12.56 -27.44 9.17
N ASP A 233 -13.40 -27.44 8.15
CA ASP A 233 -12.99 -27.76 6.78
C ASP A 233 -11.97 -26.71 6.27
N GLU A 234 -12.21 -25.42 6.50
CA GLU A 234 -11.30 -24.35 6.08
C GLU A 234 -9.98 -24.39 6.84
N PHE A 235 -10.00 -24.64 8.15
CA PHE A 235 -8.77 -24.83 8.93
C PHE A 235 -7.98 -26.08 8.51
N SER A 236 -8.66 -27.13 8.07
CA SER A 236 -7.99 -28.33 7.52
C SER A 236 -7.21 -27.98 6.25
N ARG A 237 -7.81 -27.22 5.34
CA ARG A 237 -7.13 -26.73 4.10
C ARG A 237 -5.95 -25.82 4.44
N TYR A 238 -6.10 -24.92 5.39
CA TYR A 238 -5.01 -24.08 5.91
C TYR A 238 -3.81 -24.92 6.40
N HIS A 239 -4.05 -26.10 7.03
CA HIS A 239 -3.01 -26.97 7.53
C HIS A 239 -2.45 -27.95 6.49
N GLU A 240 -3.24 -28.40 5.52
CA GLU A 240 -2.78 -29.33 4.47
C GLU A 240 -1.68 -28.75 3.60
N ASP A 241 -1.81 -27.48 3.24
CA ASP A 241 -0.80 -26.77 2.46
C ASP A 241 0.51 -26.49 3.24
N ASN A 242 0.52 -26.80 4.56
CA ASN A 242 1.69 -26.64 5.42
C ASN A 242 2.53 -27.91 5.55
N LYS A 243 2.16 -29.02 4.92
CA LYS A 243 2.98 -30.23 4.95
C LYS A 243 4.23 -29.99 4.10
N PRO A 244 5.44 -30.20 4.67
CA PRO A 244 6.66 -30.12 3.89
C PRO A 244 6.53 -31.07 2.70
N VAL A 245 6.84 -30.57 1.49
CA VAL A 245 6.91 -31.41 0.29
C VAL A 245 7.82 -32.58 0.62
N LYS A 246 7.27 -33.80 0.75
CA LYS A 246 8.08 -35.01 0.91
C LYS A 246 9.00 -35.06 -0.31
N LYS A 247 10.31 -34.81 -0.08
CA LYS A 247 11.31 -35.13 -1.09
C LYS A 247 11.16 -36.61 -1.35
N ILE A 248 10.65 -36.95 -2.52
CA ILE A 248 10.66 -38.31 -3.04
C ILE A 248 12.13 -38.67 -3.24
N PRO A 249 12.57 -39.82 -2.72
CA PRO A 249 13.97 -40.26 -2.77
C PRO A 249 14.46 -40.46 -4.21
#